data_5d9013ff731886c4bbd532a44f1d1621
#
_entry.id   5d9013ff731886c4bbd532a44f1d1621
#
_cell.length_a   1.000
_cell.length_b   1.000
_cell.length_c   1.000
_cell.angle_alpha   90.00
_cell.angle_beta   90.00
_cell.angle_gamma   90.00
#
_symmetry.space_group_name_H-M   'P 1'
#
loop_
_entity.id
_entity.type
_entity.pdbx_description
1 polymer ?
#
loop_
_entity_poly.entity_id
_entity_poly.type
_entity_poly.pdbx_seq_one_letter_code
_entity_poly.pdbx_strand_id
1 'polypeptide(L)'
;RLRSRGLGDVYKRQGYQGCLMAPTEVLARQHYESFLNDFERFYQKTGIRIRIGLLTGSMKVREKRAVYEALETHDIDILIGTHAVIQEKVHFHDLGMVITDEQHRFGVNQREWLLGKGSLPHVLVMSATPIPRTLAIILYGDLDISIIDELPAKRKPIKNCVVDPGYRPAAYRFIENQVHEGHQVYICLLYTSPSPRDRSLS
;
A
#
# COMPACT_ATOMS: atom_id res chain seq x y z
N ARG A 1 4.74 18.11 -7.70
CA ARG A 1 3.95 16.87 -7.83
C ARG A 1 4.80 15.82 -8.54
N LEU A 2 5.33 14.88 -7.80
CA LEU A 2 5.75 13.61 -8.39
C LEU A 2 4.50 12.99 -9.01
N ARG A 3 4.32 13.23 -10.30
CA ARG A 3 3.24 12.62 -11.06
C ARG A 3 3.66 11.17 -11.28
N SER A 4 3.09 10.23 -10.54
CA SER A 4 3.16 8.80 -10.79
C SER A 4 2.77 8.41 -12.24
N ARG A 5 2.18 9.36 -12.97
CA ARG A 5 1.77 9.26 -14.37
C ARG A 5 2.92 9.05 -15.37
N GLY A 6 4.15 9.52 -15.06
CA GLY A 6 5.29 9.37 -15.97
C GLY A 6 5.96 8.01 -15.90
N LEU A 7 5.97 7.39 -14.72
CA LEU A 7 6.64 6.11 -14.50
C LEU A 7 5.96 4.97 -15.26
N GLY A 8 4.63 4.83 -15.15
CA GLY A 8 3.90 3.78 -15.86
C GLY A 8 4.01 3.87 -17.38
N ASP A 9 4.07 5.09 -17.96
CA ASP A 9 4.17 5.29 -19.40
C ASP A 9 5.56 4.93 -19.93
N VAL A 10 6.62 5.31 -19.21
CA VAL A 10 8.00 4.99 -19.59
C VAL A 10 8.25 3.48 -19.53
N TYR A 11 7.83 2.81 -18.46
CA TYR A 11 8.06 1.38 -18.29
C TYR A 11 7.24 0.53 -19.28
N LYS A 12 5.99 0.90 -19.57
CA LYS A 12 5.20 0.18 -20.55
C LYS A 12 5.77 0.30 -21.98
N ARG A 13 6.25 1.47 -22.37
CA ARG A 13 6.89 1.66 -23.69
C ARG A 13 8.16 0.83 -23.85
N GLN A 14 8.82 0.51 -22.74
CA GLN A 14 10.02 -0.34 -22.71
C GLN A 14 9.71 -1.82 -22.51
N GLY A 15 8.42 -2.19 -22.29
CA GLY A 15 8.01 -3.58 -22.12
C GLY A 15 8.22 -4.13 -20.70
N TYR A 16 8.45 -3.28 -19.68
CA TYR A 16 8.63 -3.72 -18.30
C TYR A 16 7.32 -3.77 -17.51
N GLN A 17 7.30 -4.66 -16.51
CA GLN A 17 6.21 -4.76 -15.54
C GLN A 17 6.55 -4.01 -14.24
N GLY A 18 5.50 -3.52 -13.56
CA GLY A 18 5.60 -2.89 -12.24
C GLY A 18 4.94 -3.73 -11.15
N CYS A 19 5.46 -3.65 -9.92
CA CYS A 19 4.85 -4.25 -8.74
C CYS A 19 4.67 -3.22 -7.65
N LEU A 20 3.45 -3.13 -7.06
CA LEU A 20 3.17 -2.31 -5.88
C LEU A 20 2.76 -3.23 -4.73
N MET A 21 3.51 -3.16 -3.65
CA MET A 21 3.28 -3.95 -2.44
C MET A 21 2.71 -3.08 -1.34
N ALA A 22 1.56 -3.49 -0.79
CA ALA A 22 0.92 -2.85 0.35
C ALA A 22 0.95 -3.76 1.59
N PRO A 23 1.00 -3.18 2.81
CA PRO A 23 1.12 -3.96 4.04
C PRO A 23 -0.15 -4.74 4.40
N THR A 24 -1.31 -4.31 3.92
CA THR A 24 -2.61 -4.93 4.19
C THR A 24 -3.43 -5.11 2.93
N GLU A 25 -4.36 -6.06 2.96
CA GLU A 25 -5.27 -6.30 1.85
C GLU A 25 -6.19 -5.10 1.59
N VAL A 26 -6.61 -4.40 2.63
CA VAL A 26 -7.44 -3.19 2.50
C VAL A 26 -6.71 -2.12 1.69
N LEU A 27 -5.46 -1.85 2.02
CA LEU A 27 -4.63 -0.90 1.28
C LEU A 27 -4.32 -1.37 -0.14
N ALA A 28 -4.05 -2.66 -0.33
CA ALA A 28 -3.85 -3.22 -1.67
C ALA A 28 -5.08 -3.03 -2.57
N ARG A 29 -6.29 -3.28 -2.05
CA ARG A 29 -7.54 -3.04 -2.77
C ARG A 29 -7.78 -1.55 -3.03
N GLN A 30 -7.51 -0.69 -2.08
CA GLN A 30 -7.65 0.75 -2.23
C GLN A 30 -6.70 1.30 -3.31
N HIS A 31 -5.45 0.86 -3.32
CA HIS A 31 -4.51 1.19 -4.38
C HIS A 31 -4.99 0.67 -5.74
N TYR A 32 -5.47 -0.57 -5.79
CA TYR A 32 -5.97 -1.18 -7.01
C TYR A 32 -7.12 -0.37 -7.63
N GLU A 33 -8.13 0.01 -6.84
CA GLU A 33 -9.26 0.83 -7.29
C GLU A 33 -8.82 2.23 -7.74
N SER A 34 -7.89 2.86 -6.99
CA SER A 34 -7.34 4.16 -7.36
C SER A 34 -6.60 4.10 -8.69
N PHE A 35 -5.77 3.09 -8.89
CA PHE A 35 -5.03 2.89 -10.13
C PHE A 35 -5.95 2.59 -11.32
N LEU A 36 -6.99 1.78 -11.14
CA LEU A 36 -7.99 1.54 -12.19
C LEU A 36 -8.61 2.85 -12.67
N ASN A 37 -9.02 3.72 -11.74
CA ASN A 37 -9.61 5.02 -12.06
C ASN A 37 -8.61 5.97 -12.75
N ASP A 38 -7.37 6.03 -12.26
CA ASP A 38 -6.35 6.91 -12.81
C ASP A 38 -5.89 6.46 -14.21
N PHE A 39 -5.73 5.15 -14.41
CA PHE A 39 -5.30 4.61 -15.69
C PHE A 39 -6.42 4.56 -16.73
N GLU A 40 -7.68 4.48 -16.33
CA GLU A 40 -8.81 4.69 -17.24
C GLU A 40 -8.82 6.13 -17.78
N ARG A 41 -8.60 7.13 -16.91
CA ARG A 41 -8.44 8.53 -17.35
C ARG A 41 -7.22 8.74 -18.24
N PHE A 42 -6.15 8.00 -17.97
CA PHE A 42 -4.95 8.01 -18.82
C PHE A 42 -5.22 7.43 -20.19
N TYR A 43 -5.92 6.29 -20.26
CA TYR A 43 -6.33 5.65 -21.49
C TYR A 43 -7.17 6.58 -22.37
N GLN A 44 -8.16 7.25 -21.79
CA GLN A 44 -8.99 8.22 -22.49
C GLN A 44 -8.19 9.39 -23.12
N LYS A 45 -7.05 9.73 -22.53
CA LYS A 45 -6.20 10.83 -23.01
C LYS A 45 -5.14 10.39 -24.02
N THR A 46 -4.65 9.17 -23.91
CA THR A 46 -3.45 8.71 -24.64
C THR A 46 -3.72 7.55 -25.58
N GLY A 47 -4.85 6.86 -25.42
CA GLY A 47 -5.14 5.59 -26.13
C GLY A 47 -4.30 4.40 -25.64
N ILE A 48 -3.44 4.58 -24.62
CA ILE A 48 -2.56 3.53 -24.10
C ILE A 48 -3.26 2.84 -22.93
N ARG A 49 -3.59 1.57 -23.07
CA ARG A 49 -4.21 0.77 -21.99
C ARG A 49 -3.12 0.13 -21.13
N ILE A 50 -3.24 0.30 -19.80
CA ILE A 50 -2.41 -0.34 -18.78
C ILE A 50 -3.27 -1.37 -18.06
N ARG A 51 -2.83 -2.63 -18.03
CA ARG A 51 -3.54 -3.74 -17.42
C ARG A 51 -3.04 -3.94 -16.00
N ILE A 52 -3.96 -3.84 -15.02
CA ILE A 52 -3.63 -3.89 -13.60
C ILE A 52 -4.18 -5.19 -13.02
N GLY A 53 -3.33 -5.92 -12.31
CA GLY A 53 -3.69 -7.11 -11.55
C GLY A 53 -3.69 -6.86 -10.04
N LEU A 54 -4.50 -7.63 -9.32
CA LEU A 54 -4.52 -7.67 -7.84
C LEU A 54 -4.15 -9.08 -7.37
N LEU A 55 -3.27 -9.17 -6.37
CA LEU A 55 -2.89 -10.43 -5.74
C LEU A 55 -2.86 -10.29 -4.22
N THR A 56 -3.81 -10.92 -3.52
CA THR A 56 -3.92 -10.90 -2.05
C THR A 56 -3.98 -12.31 -1.47
N GLY A 57 -3.72 -12.40 -0.15
CA GLY A 57 -3.74 -13.68 0.55
C GLY A 57 -5.10 -14.37 0.53
N SER A 58 -6.20 -13.62 0.61
CA SER A 58 -7.58 -14.11 0.70
C SER A 58 -8.17 -14.60 -0.62
N MET A 59 -7.54 -14.32 -1.76
CA MET A 59 -8.02 -14.75 -3.08
C MET A 59 -8.04 -16.27 -3.21
N LYS A 60 -9.03 -16.78 -3.94
CA LYS A 60 -9.17 -18.21 -4.24
C LYS A 60 -7.98 -18.71 -5.08
N VAL A 61 -7.64 -19.97 -4.93
CA VAL A 61 -6.51 -20.60 -5.64
C VAL A 61 -6.63 -20.45 -7.17
N ARG A 62 -7.84 -20.58 -7.72
CA ARG A 62 -8.09 -20.40 -9.15
C ARG A 62 -7.80 -18.98 -9.63
N GLU A 63 -8.19 -17.97 -8.85
CA GLU A 63 -7.95 -16.56 -9.15
C GLU A 63 -6.45 -16.23 -9.12
N LYS A 64 -5.75 -16.74 -8.09
CA LYS A 64 -4.29 -16.59 -7.99
C LYS A 64 -3.56 -17.20 -9.18
N ARG A 65 -3.98 -18.39 -9.62
CA ARG A 65 -3.37 -19.06 -10.79
C ARG A 65 -3.55 -18.23 -12.05
N ALA A 66 -4.74 -17.68 -12.29
CA ALA A 66 -4.99 -16.80 -13.43
C ALA A 66 -4.09 -15.55 -13.41
N VAL A 67 -3.84 -14.96 -12.22
CA VAL A 67 -2.91 -13.83 -12.08
C VAL A 67 -1.47 -14.26 -12.38
N TYR A 68 -1.04 -15.44 -11.92
CA TYR A 68 0.31 -15.95 -12.19
C TYR A 68 0.54 -16.14 -13.71
N GLU A 69 -0.40 -16.81 -14.38
CA GLU A 69 -0.35 -17.00 -15.83
C GLU A 69 -0.31 -15.66 -16.59
N ALA A 70 -1.16 -14.70 -16.19
CA ALA A 70 -1.21 -13.38 -16.80
C ALA A 70 0.07 -12.55 -16.56
N LEU A 71 0.80 -12.78 -15.47
CA LEU A 71 2.11 -12.15 -15.26
C LEU A 71 3.19 -12.74 -16.16
N GLU A 72 3.23 -14.05 -16.28
CA GLU A 72 4.21 -14.74 -17.12
C GLU A 72 4.02 -14.45 -18.63
N THR A 73 2.76 -14.32 -19.07
CA THR A 73 2.40 -13.97 -20.44
C THR A 73 2.45 -12.47 -20.74
N HIS A 74 2.81 -11.65 -19.75
CA HIS A 74 2.79 -10.19 -19.85
C HIS A 74 1.39 -9.61 -20.13
N ASP A 75 0.34 -10.26 -19.65
CA ASP A 75 -1.04 -9.74 -19.71
C ASP A 75 -1.41 -8.82 -18.56
N ILE A 76 -0.53 -8.69 -17.56
CA ILE A 76 -0.58 -7.69 -16.49
C ILE A 76 0.65 -6.79 -16.62
N ASP A 77 0.44 -5.48 -16.71
CA ASP A 77 1.51 -4.47 -16.76
C ASP A 77 1.89 -4.00 -15.33
N ILE A 78 0.92 -3.93 -14.41
CA ILE A 78 1.15 -3.54 -13.00
C ILE A 78 0.43 -4.54 -12.08
N LEU A 79 1.19 -5.18 -11.20
CA LEU A 79 0.64 -6.01 -10.14
C LEU A 79 0.57 -5.23 -8.83
N ILE A 80 -0.60 -5.20 -8.20
CA ILE A 80 -0.78 -4.66 -6.85
C ILE A 80 -1.13 -5.80 -5.90
N GLY A 81 -0.50 -5.84 -4.73
CA GLY A 81 -0.83 -6.90 -3.78
C GLY A 81 -0.19 -6.75 -2.41
N THR A 82 -0.33 -7.79 -1.61
CA THR A 82 0.28 -7.91 -0.30
C THR A 82 1.53 -8.80 -0.38
N HIS A 83 1.96 -9.39 0.73
CA HIS A 83 3.04 -10.40 0.74
C HIS A 83 2.82 -11.56 -0.24
N ALA A 84 1.61 -11.71 -0.78
CA ALA A 84 1.36 -12.75 -1.78
C ALA A 84 2.19 -12.56 -3.05
N VAL A 85 2.61 -11.32 -3.36
CA VAL A 85 3.39 -11.00 -4.59
C VAL A 85 4.85 -11.49 -4.51
N ILE A 86 5.39 -11.72 -3.30
CA ILE A 86 6.76 -12.21 -3.09
C ILE A 86 6.87 -13.73 -2.99
N GLN A 87 5.78 -14.46 -3.16
CA GLN A 87 5.81 -15.92 -3.13
C GLN A 87 6.62 -16.47 -4.31
N GLU A 88 7.27 -17.62 -4.13
CA GLU A 88 8.09 -18.28 -5.15
C GLU A 88 7.34 -18.53 -6.46
N LYS A 89 6.05 -18.77 -6.38
CA LYS A 89 5.16 -19.05 -7.52
C LYS A 89 4.82 -17.83 -8.39
N VAL A 90 5.20 -16.64 -7.95
CA VAL A 90 4.96 -15.41 -8.70
C VAL A 90 6.15 -15.14 -9.61
N HIS A 91 5.97 -15.29 -10.90
CA HIS A 91 6.99 -15.03 -11.91
C HIS A 91 6.53 -13.86 -12.79
N PHE A 92 7.35 -12.82 -12.84
CA PHE A 92 7.16 -11.72 -13.77
C PHE A 92 7.86 -12.05 -15.08
N HIS A 93 7.29 -11.62 -16.19
CA HIS A 93 7.95 -11.74 -17.50
C HIS A 93 9.20 -10.84 -17.54
N ASP A 94 9.05 -9.58 -17.15
CA ASP A 94 10.15 -8.61 -17.07
C ASP A 94 9.86 -7.52 -16.04
N LEU A 95 10.28 -7.74 -14.79
CA LEU A 95 10.04 -6.83 -13.67
C LEU A 95 11.03 -5.67 -13.71
N GLY A 96 10.55 -4.46 -14.03
CA GLY A 96 11.38 -3.25 -14.08
C GLY A 96 11.28 -2.33 -12.87
N MET A 97 10.16 -2.39 -12.11
CA MET A 97 9.97 -1.51 -10.95
C MET A 97 9.20 -2.18 -9.82
N VAL A 98 9.66 -1.95 -8.60
CA VAL A 98 8.96 -2.35 -7.38
C VAL A 98 8.73 -1.15 -6.49
N ILE A 99 7.48 -0.97 -6.04
CA ILE A 99 7.08 0.05 -5.08
C ILE A 99 6.63 -0.66 -3.82
N THR A 100 7.17 -0.27 -2.66
CA THR A 100 6.73 -0.79 -1.36
C THR A 100 6.15 0.34 -0.52
N ASP A 101 4.91 0.17 -0.08
CA ASP A 101 4.24 1.12 0.80
C ASP A 101 4.36 0.65 2.26
N GLU A 102 4.61 1.60 3.20
CA GLU A 102 4.70 1.35 4.64
C GLU A 102 5.68 0.22 5.04
N GLN A 103 6.92 0.35 4.68
CA GLN A 103 7.96 -0.69 4.75
C GLN A 103 8.32 -1.21 6.15
N HIS A 104 7.84 -0.65 7.27
CA HIS A 104 8.30 -1.09 8.61
C HIS A 104 8.08 -2.58 8.91
N ARG A 105 7.32 -3.28 8.08
CA ARG A 105 7.03 -4.71 8.23
C ARG A 105 7.81 -5.61 7.26
N PHE A 106 8.64 -5.02 6.40
CA PHE A 106 9.35 -5.78 5.37
C PHE A 106 10.79 -6.05 5.82
N GLY A 107 11.11 -7.31 6.08
CA GLY A 107 12.45 -7.74 6.50
C GLY A 107 13.49 -7.74 5.36
N VAL A 108 14.77 -7.91 5.76
CA VAL A 108 15.95 -7.95 4.88
C VAL A 108 15.83 -8.99 3.75
N ASN A 109 15.17 -10.12 4.00
CA ASN A 109 14.98 -11.22 3.03
C ASN A 109 14.23 -10.85 1.75
N GLN A 110 13.53 -9.72 1.73
CA GLN A 110 12.75 -9.31 0.56
C GLN A 110 13.60 -8.55 -0.47
N ARG A 111 14.69 -7.91 -0.06
CA ARG A 111 15.69 -7.39 -0.99
C ARG A 111 16.38 -8.53 -1.73
N GLU A 112 16.73 -9.59 -1.02
CA GLU A 112 17.36 -10.78 -1.63
C GLU A 112 16.43 -11.46 -2.63
N TRP A 113 15.14 -11.50 -2.33
CA TRP A 113 14.14 -12.04 -3.26
C TRP A 113 14.03 -11.20 -4.55
N LEU A 114 14.06 -9.86 -4.44
CA LEU A 114 14.05 -8.96 -5.59
C LEU A 114 15.32 -9.10 -6.43
N LEU A 115 16.47 -9.32 -5.80
CA LEU A 115 17.76 -9.53 -6.46
C LEU A 115 17.85 -10.91 -7.14
N GLY A 116 17.12 -11.91 -6.64
CA GLY A 116 17.16 -13.29 -7.16
C GLY A 116 16.32 -13.53 -8.42
N LYS A 117 15.49 -12.56 -8.87
CA LYS A 117 14.57 -12.76 -10.00
C LYS A 117 15.01 -12.15 -11.34
N GLY A 118 16.29 -12.00 -11.56
CA GLY A 118 16.84 -11.67 -12.89
C GLY A 118 17.35 -10.24 -13.00
N SER A 119 16.72 -9.37 -13.79
CA SER A 119 17.11 -7.97 -13.95
C SER A 119 16.86 -7.21 -12.64
N LEU A 120 17.83 -6.39 -12.18
CA LEU A 120 17.70 -5.55 -10.99
C LEU A 120 16.58 -4.51 -11.23
N PRO A 121 15.39 -4.67 -10.65
CA PRO A 121 14.33 -3.69 -10.81
C PRO A 121 14.67 -2.42 -10.03
N HIS A 122 14.17 -1.29 -10.48
CA HIS A 122 14.17 -0.06 -9.68
C HIS A 122 13.26 -0.24 -8.47
N VAL A 123 13.74 0.18 -7.29
CA VAL A 123 13.00 0.02 -6.03
C VAL A 123 12.65 1.39 -5.45
N LEU A 124 11.37 1.64 -5.24
CA LEU A 124 10.86 2.81 -4.52
C LEU A 124 10.24 2.35 -3.20
N VAL A 125 10.77 2.89 -2.11
CA VAL A 125 10.28 2.63 -0.76
C VAL A 125 9.55 3.86 -0.25
N MET A 126 8.32 3.71 0.22
CA MET A 126 7.52 4.79 0.78
C MET A 126 7.25 4.52 2.26
N SER A 127 7.27 5.57 3.09
CA SER A 127 6.89 5.52 4.50
C SER A 127 6.26 6.83 4.94
N ALA A 128 5.16 6.75 5.70
CA ALA A 128 4.53 7.92 6.31
C ALA A 128 5.18 8.30 7.66
N THR A 129 5.99 7.40 8.24
CA THR A 129 6.72 7.74 9.46
C THR A 129 7.98 8.51 9.13
N PRO A 130 8.23 9.67 9.79
CA PRO A 130 9.45 10.41 9.59
C PRO A 130 10.65 9.58 10.08
N ILE A 131 11.44 9.06 9.15
CA ILE A 131 12.70 8.38 9.48
C ILE A 131 13.80 9.45 9.45
N PRO A 132 14.55 9.65 10.55
CA PRO A 132 15.68 10.57 10.53
C PRO A 132 16.64 10.20 9.40
N ARG A 133 17.12 11.22 8.65
CA ARG A 133 17.98 11.00 7.48
C ARG A 133 19.19 10.11 7.76
N THR A 134 19.79 10.30 8.92
CA THR A 134 20.92 9.47 9.39
C THR A 134 20.55 8.00 9.56
N LEU A 135 19.36 7.73 10.13
CA LEU A 135 18.88 6.36 10.29
C LEU A 135 18.48 5.74 8.94
N ALA A 136 17.91 6.53 8.04
CA ALA A 136 17.60 6.06 6.69
C ALA A 136 18.85 5.66 5.90
N ILE A 137 19.93 6.43 5.99
CA ILE A 137 21.22 6.10 5.37
C ILE A 137 21.81 4.80 5.98
N ILE A 138 21.70 4.63 7.30
CA ILE A 138 22.21 3.41 7.98
C ILE A 138 21.40 2.18 7.57
N LEU A 139 20.07 2.31 7.46
CA LEU A 139 19.17 1.18 7.17
C LEU A 139 19.11 0.82 5.68
N TYR A 140 19.26 1.81 4.81
CA TYR A 140 19.00 1.66 3.37
C TYR A 140 20.25 1.88 2.50
N GLY A 141 21.36 2.33 3.09
CA GLY A 141 22.66 2.47 2.41
C GLY A 141 22.59 3.40 1.19
N ASP A 142 22.58 2.81 0.01
CA ASP A 142 22.71 3.50 -1.28
C ASP A 142 21.42 4.07 -1.87
N LEU A 143 20.34 4.22 -1.09
CA LEU A 143 19.09 4.79 -1.59
C LEU A 143 19.08 6.31 -1.52
N ASP A 144 18.65 6.95 -2.61
CA ASP A 144 18.35 8.36 -2.64
C ASP A 144 17.08 8.66 -1.82
N ILE A 145 17.10 9.72 -1.01
CA ILE A 145 16.00 10.08 -0.13
C ILE A 145 15.30 11.31 -0.68
N SER A 146 13.99 11.18 -0.91
CA SER A 146 13.09 12.28 -1.25
C SER A 146 12.08 12.49 -0.12
N ILE A 147 11.90 13.75 0.31
CA ILE A 147 10.98 14.12 1.38
C ILE A 147 9.81 14.89 0.78
N ILE A 148 8.58 14.49 1.15
CA ILE A 148 7.35 15.22 0.84
C ILE A 148 6.95 15.95 2.12
N ASP A 149 7.12 17.26 2.16
CA ASP A 149 6.87 18.14 3.30
C ASP A 149 5.58 18.98 3.18
N GLU A 150 4.92 18.90 2.03
CA GLU A 150 3.66 19.61 1.78
C GLU A 150 2.44 18.73 2.06
N LEU A 151 1.44 19.30 2.72
CA LEU A 151 0.13 18.67 2.89
C LEU A 151 -0.76 18.88 1.65
N PRO A 152 -1.63 17.91 1.33
CA PRO A 152 -2.61 18.09 0.26
C PRO A 152 -3.49 19.33 0.51
N ALA A 153 -3.65 20.19 -0.49
CA ALA A 153 -4.35 21.48 -0.38
C ALA A 153 -5.81 21.39 0.12
N LYS A 154 -6.45 20.21 0.00
CA LYS A 154 -7.83 19.96 0.44
C LYS A 154 -7.93 19.27 1.80
N ARG A 155 -6.82 19.03 2.50
CA ARG A 155 -6.85 18.36 3.80
C ARG A 155 -7.41 19.32 4.85
N LYS A 156 -8.53 18.93 5.45
CA LYS A 156 -9.10 19.66 6.58
C LYS A 156 -8.25 19.47 7.83
N PRO A 157 -8.08 20.51 8.66
CA PRO A 157 -7.37 20.36 9.93
C PRO A 157 -8.13 19.41 10.87
N ILE A 158 -7.38 18.52 11.52
CA ILE A 158 -7.93 17.60 12.50
C ILE A 158 -7.99 18.33 13.86
N LYS A 159 -9.15 18.31 14.52
CA LYS A 159 -9.32 18.82 15.87
C LYS A 159 -9.03 17.70 16.87
N ASN A 160 -8.01 17.86 17.67
CA ASN A 160 -7.65 16.93 18.72
C ASN A 160 -7.96 17.56 20.10
N CYS A 161 -8.50 16.77 21.02
CA CYS A 161 -8.63 17.17 22.42
C CYS A 161 -8.37 15.99 23.35
N VAL A 162 -7.77 16.28 24.50
CA VAL A 162 -7.62 15.33 25.60
C VAL A 162 -8.58 15.80 26.69
N VAL A 163 -9.43 14.90 27.15
CA VAL A 163 -10.49 15.21 28.11
C VAL A 163 -10.49 14.23 29.27
N ASP A 164 -10.99 14.65 30.42
CA ASP A 164 -11.15 13.80 31.58
C ASP A 164 -12.42 12.91 31.47
N PRO A 165 -12.58 11.91 32.37
CA PRO A 165 -13.75 11.04 32.38
C PRO A 165 -15.10 11.76 32.57
N GLY A 166 -15.12 12.94 33.19
CA GLY A 166 -16.33 13.74 33.38
C GLY A 166 -16.90 14.29 32.09
N TYR A 167 -16.07 14.39 31.03
CA TYR A 167 -16.50 14.84 29.71
C TYR A 167 -17.26 13.78 28.90
N ARG A 168 -17.29 12.51 29.35
CA ARG A 168 -17.95 11.40 28.61
C ARG A 168 -19.36 11.69 28.12
N PRO A 169 -20.28 12.29 28.95
CA PRO A 169 -21.64 12.58 28.47
C PRO A 169 -21.68 13.57 27.29
N ALA A 170 -20.76 14.54 27.29
CA ALA A 170 -20.64 15.50 26.20
C ALA A 170 -20.06 14.83 24.93
N ALA A 171 -19.07 13.96 25.11
CA ALA A 171 -18.48 13.17 24.01
C ALA A 171 -19.52 12.25 23.34
N TYR A 172 -20.36 11.56 24.12
CA TYR A 172 -21.40 10.70 23.56
C TYR A 172 -22.45 11.50 22.77
N ARG A 173 -22.90 12.65 23.28
CA ARG A 173 -23.81 13.52 22.52
C ARG A 173 -23.19 14.03 21.23
N PHE A 174 -21.90 14.36 21.25
CA PHE A 174 -21.18 14.74 20.03
C PHE A 174 -21.15 13.59 19.01
N ILE A 175 -20.85 12.36 19.48
CA ILE A 175 -20.84 11.15 18.66
C ILE A 175 -22.22 10.90 18.03
N GLU A 176 -23.30 10.97 18.83
CA GLU A 176 -24.68 10.81 18.35
C GLU A 176 -25.01 11.82 17.26
N ASN A 177 -24.67 13.09 17.44
CA ASN A 177 -24.88 14.13 16.43
C ASN A 177 -24.10 13.82 15.15
N GLN A 178 -22.84 13.39 15.24
CA GLN A 178 -22.04 13.03 14.07
C GLN A 178 -22.65 11.84 13.31
N VAL A 179 -23.16 10.84 14.00
CA VAL A 179 -23.83 9.68 13.38
C VAL A 179 -25.14 10.13 12.71
N HIS A 180 -25.92 11.01 13.34
CA HIS A 180 -27.15 11.56 12.71
C HIS A 180 -26.85 12.40 11.46
N GLU A 181 -25.70 13.05 11.40
CA GLU A 181 -25.21 13.77 10.21
C GLU A 181 -24.65 12.83 9.10
N GLY A 182 -24.67 11.51 9.35
CA GLY A 182 -24.18 10.50 8.39
C GLY A 182 -22.68 10.26 8.44
N HIS A 183 -21.98 10.75 9.46
CA HIS A 183 -20.56 10.49 9.67
C HIS A 183 -20.30 9.16 10.37
N GLN A 184 -19.17 8.54 10.11
CA GLN A 184 -18.72 7.33 10.81
C GLN A 184 -17.88 7.70 12.04
N VAL A 185 -18.04 6.91 13.10
CA VAL A 185 -17.29 7.09 14.36
C VAL A 185 -16.59 5.79 14.74
N TYR A 186 -15.32 5.89 15.12
CA TYR A 186 -14.52 4.78 15.60
C TYR A 186 -14.14 5.02 17.06
N ILE A 187 -14.45 4.06 17.93
CA ILE A 187 -14.08 4.09 19.36
C ILE A 187 -13.01 3.02 19.58
N CYS A 188 -11.81 3.45 19.93
CA CYS A 188 -10.71 2.56 20.28
C CYS A 188 -10.60 2.46 21.80
N LEU A 189 -10.67 1.24 22.33
CA LEU A 189 -10.52 0.95 23.75
C LEU A 189 -9.16 0.30 24.00
N LEU A 190 -8.41 0.83 24.96
CA LEU A 190 -7.24 0.15 25.51
C LEU A 190 -7.73 -0.83 26.58
N TYR A 191 -7.63 -2.12 26.30
CA TYR A 191 -7.92 -3.15 27.30
C TYR A 191 -6.73 -3.26 28.25
N THR A 192 -6.91 -2.77 29.47
CA THR A 192 -5.94 -2.94 30.56
C THR A 192 -6.12 -4.25 31.32
N SER A 193 -7.20 -5.01 31.02
CA SER A 193 -7.49 -6.31 31.61
C SER A 193 -7.25 -7.41 30.58
N PRO A 194 -6.64 -8.55 30.97
CA PRO A 194 -6.53 -9.70 30.06
C PRO A 194 -7.94 -10.15 29.63
N SER A 195 -8.07 -10.48 28.37
CA SER A 195 -9.32 -11.03 27.83
C SER A 195 -9.76 -12.25 28.64
N PRO A 196 -11.08 -12.48 28.83
CA PRO A 196 -11.55 -13.72 29.44
C PRO A 196 -10.99 -14.99 28.77
N ARG A 197 -10.60 -14.92 27.50
CA ARG A 197 -9.93 -16.01 26.76
C ARG A 197 -8.48 -16.22 27.19
N ASP A 198 -7.81 -15.22 27.71
CA ASP A 198 -6.41 -15.33 28.16
C ASP A 198 -6.31 -15.96 29.56
N ARG A 199 -7.42 -16.03 30.31
CA ARG A 199 -7.51 -16.69 31.62
C ARG A 199 -7.64 -18.20 31.53
N SER A 200 -7.88 -18.77 30.36
CA SER A 200 -8.07 -20.21 30.16
C SER A 200 -6.78 -20.97 29.81
N LEU A 201 -5.62 -20.31 29.83
CA LEU A 201 -4.31 -20.88 29.47
C LEU A 201 -3.29 -20.87 30.63
N SER A 202 -3.75 -20.70 31.87
CA SER A 202 -2.92 -20.86 33.09
C SER A 202 -3.33 -22.05 33.92
#